data_9f52e8a76fd8b121295ed1f3cd93084d
#
_entry.id   9f52e8a76fd8b121295ed1f3cd93084d
#
_cell.length_a   1.000
_cell.length_b   1.000
_cell.length_c   1.000
_cell.angle_alpha   90.00
_cell.angle_beta   90.00
_cell.angle_gamma   90.00
#
_symmetry.space_group_name_H-M   'P 1'
#
loop_
_entity.id
_entity.type
_entity.pdbx_description
1 polymer ?
#
loop_
_entity_poly.entity_id
_entity_poly.type
_entity_poly.pdbx_seq_one_letter_code
_entity_poly.pdbx_strand_id
1 'polypeptide(L)'
;MYRVSRKIRETKETKVEVKTPVNFFNHMLSTLLFYMNSTSRVVAEDKQNYDDHHVIEDVGITLGEAFKEALGDKKGIRRFAHAIVPMDEALILVAVDISGRGVSNIELQINREMVGDMATENVYHFFQSFSYHSGVNLHVIQLKGFNTHHIIEASFKALGISLYEASRMVYNEITSLKGVL
;
A
#
# COMPACT_ATOMS: atom_id res chain seq x y z
N MET A 1 -11.02 10.65 -17.58
CA MET A 1 -11.83 10.11 -16.45
C MET A 1 -11.60 8.61 -16.42
N TYR A 2 -10.69 8.16 -15.56
CA TYR A 2 -10.37 6.74 -15.42
C TYR A 2 -11.48 6.04 -14.62
N ARG A 3 -11.98 4.91 -15.10
CA ARG A 3 -12.90 4.07 -14.33
C ARG A 3 -12.10 3.01 -13.59
N VAL A 4 -11.89 3.21 -12.30
CA VAL A 4 -11.48 2.16 -11.39
C VAL A 4 -12.76 1.49 -10.88
N SER A 5 -12.98 0.22 -11.22
CA SER A 5 -14.16 -0.50 -10.72
C SER A 5 -13.82 -1.21 -9.42
N ARG A 6 -14.59 -0.92 -8.38
CA ARG A 6 -14.48 -1.44 -7.03
C ARG A 6 -15.49 -2.55 -6.81
N LYS A 7 -15.06 -3.74 -6.41
CA LYS A 7 -15.96 -4.80 -5.93
C LYS A 7 -15.32 -5.51 -4.76
N ILE A 8 -15.88 -5.33 -3.56
CA ILE A 8 -15.55 -6.09 -2.36
C ILE A 8 -16.52 -7.28 -2.30
N ARG A 9 -16.00 -8.52 -2.22
CA ARG A 9 -16.80 -9.72 -2.02
C ARG A 9 -16.18 -10.56 -0.93
N GLU A 10 -16.91 -10.78 0.15
CA GLU A 10 -16.54 -11.76 1.19
C GLU A 10 -16.71 -13.19 0.68
N THR A 11 -15.65 -13.96 0.66
CA THR A 11 -15.67 -15.43 0.61
C THR A 11 -14.57 -16.00 1.50
N LYS A 12 -14.68 -17.28 1.91
CA LYS A 12 -13.69 -17.95 2.78
C LYS A 12 -12.31 -18.18 2.12
N GLU A 13 -12.13 -17.77 0.87
CA GLU A 13 -10.86 -17.85 0.15
C GLU A 13 -10.46 -16.42 -0.26
N THR A 14 -9.31 -15.96 0.21
CA THR A 14 -8.73 -14.67 -0.15
C THR A 14 -8.37 -14.69 -1.63
N LYS A 15 -9.12 -14.00 -2.46
CA LYS A 15 -8.83 -13.87 -3.90
C LYS A 15 -8.39 -12.45 -4.19
N VAL A 16 -7.14 -12.31 -4.60
CA VAL A 16 -6.59 -11.06 -5.12
C VAL A 16 -6.57 -11.14 -6.64
N GLU A 17 -7.23 -10.19 -7.30
CA GLU A 17 -7.15 -10.00 -8.74
C GLU A 17 -6.59 -8.61 -9.02
N VAL A 18 -5.42 -8.53 -9.67
CA VAL A 18 -4.79 -7.27 -10.07
C VAL A 18 -4.54 -7.29 -11.57
N LYS A 19 -5.00 -6.25 -12.24
CA LYS A 19 -4.78 -6.05 -13.67
C LYS A 19 -4.58 -4.57 -13.97
N THR A 20 -3.35 -4.19 -14.25
CA THR A 20 -2.97 -2.88 -14.81
C THR A 20 -2.08 -3.11 -16.05
N PRO A 21 -1.80 -2.09 -16.86
CA PRO A 21 -0.86 -2.22 -17.98
C PRO A 21 0.60 -2.43 -17.55
N VAL A 22 0.96 -2.25 -16.26
CA VAL A 22 2.32 -2.35 -15.72
C VAL A 22 2.50 -3.66 -14.96
N ASN A 23 3.24 -4.62 -15.54
CA ASN A 23 3.33 -5.98 -15.00
C ASN A 23 4.07 -6.05 -13.66
N PHE A 24 5.17 -5.30 -13.50
CA PHE A 24 5.89 -5.28 -12.24
C PHE A 24 5.04 -4.67 -11.13
N PHE A 25 4.27 -3.63 -11.43
CA PHE A 25 3.32 -3.05 -10.49
C PHE A 25 2.21 -4.02 -10.10
N ASN A 26 1.70 -4.82 -11.06
CA ASN A 26 0.73 -5.88 -10.76
C ASN A 26 1.27 -6.89 -9.75
N HIS A 27 2.56 -7.26 -9.87
CA HIS A 27 3.22 -8.13 -8.91
C HIS A 27 3.32 -7.46 -7.53
N MET A 28 3.68 -6.19 -7.46
CA MET A 28 3.78 -5.43 -6.20
C MET A 28 2.42 -5.26 -5.51
N LEU A 29 1.38 -4.90 -6.27
CA LEU A 29 0.01 -4.78 -5.73
C LEU A 29 -0.53 -6.12 -5.23
N SER A 30 -0.32 -7.20 -6.00
CA SER A 30 -0.72 -8.54 -5.60
C SER A 30 -0.05 -8.95 -4.28
N THR A 31 1.23 -8.63 -4.15
CA THR A 31 2.01 -8.86 -2.93
C THR A 31 1.44 -8.06 -1.75
N LEU A 32 1.22 -6.76 -1.91
CA LEU A 32 0.62 -5.89 -0.90
C LEU A 32 -0.72 -6.45 -0.40
N LEU A 33 -1.64 -6.72 -1.33
CA LEU A 33 -3.00 -7.13 -1.02
C LEU A 33 -3.06 -8.54 -0.39
N PHE A 34 -2.14 -9.43 -0.81
CA PHE A 34 -1.98 -10.74 -0.19
C PHE A 34 -1.56 -10.64 1.28
N TYR A 35 -0.49 -9.87 1.57
CA TYR A 35 -0.01 -9.69 2.94
C TYR A 35 -0.93 -8.82 3.81
N MET A 36 -1.76 -7.98 3.19
CA MET A 36 -2.85 -7.26 3.86
C MET A 36 -4.03 -8.19 4.20
N ASN A 37 -3.99 -9.46 3.76
CA ASN A 37 -5.05 -10.45 3.95
C ASN A 37 -6.42 -9.93 3.48
N SER A 38 -6.43 -9.22 2.35
CA SER A 38 -7.63 -8.62 1.79
C SER A 38 -8.22 -9.46 0.66
N THR A 39 -9.54 -9.38 0.50
CA THR A 39 -10.20 -9.82 -0.73
C THR A 39 -10.40 -8.59 -1.60
N SER A 40 -9.62 -8.47 -2.67
CA SER A 40 -9.53 -7.25 -3.47
C SER A 40 -9.50 -7.55 -4.96
N ARG A 41 -10.09 -6.65 -5.72
CA ARG A 41 -9.98 -6.60 -7.18
C ARG A 41 -9.57 -5.20 -7.59
N VAL A 42 -8.39 -5.07 -8.18
CA VAL A 42 -7.84 -3.82 -8.71
C VAL A 42 -7.72 -3.95 -10.22
N VAL A 43 -8.42 -3.11 -10.96
CA VAL A 43 -8.33 -3.06 -12.41
C VAL A 43 -8.14 -1.61 -12.84
N ALA A 44 -7.07 -1.32 -13.55
CA ALA A 44 -6.80 -0.03 -14.14
C ALA A 44 -6.49 -0.18 -15.64
N GLU A 45 -6.98 0.74 -16.43
CA GLU A 45 -6.73 0.83 -17.88
C GLU A 45 -6.13 2.21 -18.17
N ASP A 46 -5.01 2.23 -18.86
CA ASP A 46 -4.45 3.46 -19.41
C ASP A 46 -5.02 3.72 -20.81
N LYS A 47 -5.72 4.84 -20.97
CA LYS A 47 -6.31 5.23 -22.25
C LYS A 47 -5.36 5.99 -23.18
N GLN A 48 -4.30 6.55 -22.62
CA GLN A 48 -3.38 7.44 -23.35
C GLN A 48 -2.01 6.82 -23.58
N ASN A 49 -1.60 5.87 -22.72
CA ASN A 49 -0.36 5.11 -22.82
C ASN A 49 0.89 5.98 -23.01
N TYR A 50 0.99 7.09 -22.23
CA TYR A 50 2.16 7.97 -22.28
C TYR A 50 3.34 7.37 -21.50
N ASP A 51 3.08 6.99 -20.25
CA ASP A 51 4.02 6.36 -19.34
C ASP A 51 3.28 5.61 -18.22
N ASP A 52 4.00 5.05 -17.27
CA ASP A 52 3.44 4.29 -16.15
C ASP A 52 3.02 5.18 -14.95
N HIS A 53 3.34 6.48 -14.98
CA HIS A 53 3.13 7.40 -13.86
C HIS A 53 1.66 7.52 -13.45
N HIS A 54 0.79 7.92 -14.40
CA HIS A 54 -0.62 8.18 -14.11
C HIS A 54 -1.37 6.95 -13.59
N VAL A 55 -1.08 5.77 -14.17
CA VAL A 55 -1.71 4.52 -13.72
C VAL A 55 -1.33 4.19 -12.28
N ILE A 56 -0.05 4.36 -11.92
CA ILE A 56 0.45 4.03 -10.59
C ILE A 56 -0.08 5.02 -9.56
N GLU A 57 -0.11 6.31 -9.89
CA GLU A 57 -0.68 7.36 -9.04
C GLU A 57 -2.18 7.14 -8.81
N ASP A 58 -2.97 6.98 -9.88
CA ASP A 58 -4.43 6.79 -9.80
C ASP A 58 -4.82 5.54 -9.01
N VAL A 59 -4.05 4.45 -9.15
CA VAL A 59 -4.25 3.25 -8.33
C VAL A 59 -3.91 3.53 -6.87
N GLY A 60 -2.83 4.27 -6.57
CA GLY A 60 -2.48 4.68 -5.22
C GLY A 60 -3.59 5.51 -4.56
N ILE A 61 -4.12 6.51 -5.26
CA ILE A 61 -5.24 7.36 -4.84
C ILE A 61 -6.47 6.49 -4.53
N THR A 62 -6.91 5.71 -5.51
CA THR A 62 -8.15 4.93 -5.40
C THR A 62 -8.06 3.84 -4.34
N LEU A 63 -6.90 3.17 -4.22
CA LEU A 63 -6.67 2.17 -3.18
C LEU A 63 -6.67 2.82 -1.79
N GLY A 64 -6.08 4.01 -1.66
CA GLY A 64 -6.09 4.79 -0.42
C GLY A 64 -7.51 5.17 0.00
N GLU A 65 -8.32 5.71 -0.90
CA GLU A 65 -9.72 6.05 -0.66
C GLU A 65 -10.53 4.80 -0.29
N ALA A 66 -10.31 3.69 -1.02
CA ALA A 66 -10.96 2.42 -0.75
C ALA A 66 -10.64 1.88 0.65
N PHE A 67 -9.38 1.95 1.06
CA PHE A 67 -8.94 1.55 2.40
C PHE A 67 -9.58 2.41 3.48
N LYS A 68 -9.57 3.74 3.31
CA LYS A 68 -10.20 4.70 4.23
C LYS A 68 -11.69 4.43 4.40
N GLU A 69 -12.41 4.21 3.31
CA GLU A 69 -13.84 3.91 3.34
C GLU A 69 -14.14 2.56 4.02
N ALA A 70 -13.31 1.54 3.76
CA ALA A 70 -13.46 0.22 4.38
C ALA A 70 -13.25 0.24 5.91
N LEU A 71 -12.44 1.17 6.42
CA LEU A 71 -12.22 1.34 7.87
C LEU A 71 -13.40 2.02 8.59
N GLY A 72 -14.25 2.72 7.87
CA GLY A 72 -15.41 3.43 8.46
C GLY A 72 -15.00 4.43 9.53
N ASP A 73 -15.63 4.34 10.71
CA ASP A 73 -15.41 5.22 11.86
C ASP A 73 -14.13 4.91 12.64
N LYS A 74 -13.39 3.88 12.24
CA LYS A 74 -12.14 3.42 12.86
C LYS A 74 -12.27 3.02 14.35
N LYS A 75 -13.50 2.78 14.82
CA LYS A 75 -13.75 2.35 16.19
C LYS A 75 -13.19 0.94 16.40
N GLY A 76 -12.42 0.76 17.47
CA GLY A 76 -11.91 -0.53 17.87
C GLY A 76 -10.67 -1.04 17.12
N ILE A 77 -10.17 -0.33 16.09
CA ILE A 77 -8.96 -0.75 15.39
C ILE A 77 -7.71 -0.61 16.26
N ARG A 78 -6.69 -1.41 15.96
CA ARG A 78 -5.38 -1.33 16.63
C ARG A 78 -4.68 0.02 16.37
N ARG A 79 -4.89 0.61 15.20
CA ARG A 79 -4.40 1.92 14.76
C ARG A 79 -2.91 1.97 14.40
N PHE A 80 -2.03 1.51 15.28
CA PHE A 80 -0.58 1.53 15.07
C PHE A 80 -0.07 0.12 14.79
N ALA A 81 0.76 -0.01 13.78
CA ALA A 81 1.49 -1.25 13.53
C ALA A 81 2.78 -0.99 12.76
N HIS A 82 3.64 -1.97 12.77
CA HIS A 82 4.86 -1.99 11.99
C HIS A 82 5.21 -3.41 11.57
N ALA A 83 6.00 -3.52 10.52
CA ALA A 83 6.63 -4.77 10.11
C ALA A 83 8.07 -4.51 9.68
N ILE A 84 8.96 -5.44 10.00
CA ILE A 84 10.32 -5.48 9.48
C ILE A 84 10.42 -6.75 8.64
N VAL A 85 10.57 -6.59 7.33
CA VAL A 85 10.52 -7.69 6.37
C VAL A 85 11.87 -7.86 5.71
N PRO A 86 12.51 -9.04 5.85
CA PRO A 86 13.68 -9.41 5.10
C PRO A 86 13.28 -9.96 3.72
N MET A 87 14.09 -9.69 2.73
CA MET A 87 14.07 -10.35 1.42
C MET A 87 15.51 -10.45 0.93
N ASP A 88 16.07 -11.66 1.02
CA ASP A 88 17.50 -11.93 0.82
C ASP A 88 18.36 -10.92 1.59
N GLU A 89 19.12 -10.07 0.92
CA GLU A 89 19.98 -9.06 1.55
C GLU A 89 19.24 -7.77 1.96
N ALA A 90 18.01 -7.58 1.47
CA ALA A 90 17.21 -6.41 1.80
C ALA A 90 16.47 -6.60 3.13
N LEU A 91 16.38 -5.54 3.90
CA LEU A 91 15.63 -5.48 5.15
C LEU A 91 14.91 -4.13 5.23
N ILE A 92 13.59 -4.16 5.23
CA ILE A 92 12.74 -2.97 5.18
C ILE A 92 11.85 -2.91 6.41
N LEU A 93 11.81 -1.74 7.04
CA LEU A 93 10.86 -1.37 8.09
C LEU A 93 9.73 -0.53 7.48
N VAL A 94 8.50 -0.93 7.76
CA VAL A 94 7.32 -0.09 7.52
C VAL A 94 6.57 0.10 8.83
N ALA A 95 6.23 1.36 9.16
CA ALA A 95 5.39 1.71 10.29
C ALA A 95 4.21 2.58 9.84
N VAL A 96 3.03 2.32 10.41
CA VAL A 96 1.78 3.02 10.07
C VAL A 96 1.05 3.53 11.30
N ASP A 97 0.42 4.70 11.16
CA ASP A 97 -0.60 5.24 12.09
C ASP A 97 -1.85 5.62 11.29
N ILE A 98 -2.96 4.94 11.53
CA ILE A 98 -4.26 5.26 10.90
C ILE A 98 -4.88 6.46 11.60
N SER A 99 -4.25 7.62 11.44
CA SER A 99 -4.59 8.86 12.15
C SER A 99 -5.56 9.78 11.41
N GLY A 100 -5.83 9.52 10.14
CA GLY A 100 -6.65 10.38 9.28
C GLY A 100 -5.89 11.54 8.60
N ARG A 101 -4.57 11.70 8.83
CA ARG A 101 -3.80 12.85 8.34
C ARG A 101 -3.01 12.65 7.04
N GLY A 102 -2.62 11.43 6.70
CA GLY A 102 -1.94 11.11 5.46
C GLY A 102 -0.58 11.82 5.29
N VAL A 103 0.43 11.37 6.02
CA VAL A 103 1.82 11.84 5.90
C VAL A 103 2.71 10.66 5.55
N SER A 104 3.59 10.83 4.57
CA SER A 104 4.55 9.79 4.19
C SER A 104 6.00 10.25 4.39
N ASN A 105 6.81 9.37 4.94
CA ASN A 105 8.27 9.48 4.98
C ASN A 105 8.87 8.22 4.37
N ILE A 106 9.54 8.34 3.23
CA ILE A 106 10.03 7.21 2.45
C ILE A 106 11.53 7.36 2.25
N GLU A 107 12.30 6.50 2.91
CA GLU A 107 13.76 6.48 2.91
C GLU A 107 14.25 5.17 2.27
N LEU A 108 14.21 5.12 0.94
CA LEU A 108 14.69 3.99 0.13
C LEU A 108 15.88 4.44 -0.73
N GLN A 109 16.88 3.59 -0.87
CA GLN A 109 18.02 3.80 -1.78
C GLN A 109 17.82 2.97 -3.05
N ILE A 110 17.05 3.51 -3.97
CA ILE A 110 16.74 2.87 -5.25
C ILE A 110 17.72 3.40 -6.30
N ASN A 111 18.61 2.51 -6.78
CA ASN A 111 19.71 2.89 -7.68
C ASN A 111 19.47 2.51 -9.16
N ARG A 112 18.32 1.93 -9.49
CA ARG A 112 17.93 1.60 -10.87
C ARG A 112 16.77 2.47 -11.28
N GLU A 113 16.78 2.98 -12.51
CA GLU A 113 15.69 3.79 -13.06
C GLU A 113 14.44 2.96 -13.34
N MET A 114 14.63 1.70 -13.76
CA MET A 114 13.52 0.79 -14.11
C MET A 114 13.68 -0.57 -13.44
N VAL A 115 12.56 -1.17 -13.04
CA VAL A 115 12.45 -2.59 -12.71
C VAL A 115 11.28 -3.18 -13.51
N GLY A 116 11.59 -4.12 -14.40
CA GLY A 116 10.60 -4.59 -15.37
C GLY A 116 10.14 -3.44 -16.27
N ASP A 117 8.84 -3.23 -16.31
CA ASP A 117 8.15 -2.19 -17.07
C ASP A 117 7.71 -0.99 -16.21
N MET A 118 8.26 -0.83 -14.99
CA MET A 118 7.93 0.22 -14.05
C MET A 118 9.12 1.15 -13.77
N ALA A 119 8.93 2.46 -13.89
CA ALA A 119 9.88 3.46 -13.42
C ALA A 119 9.92 3.45 -11.88
N THR A 120 11.12 3.39 -11.30
CA THR A 120 11.28 3.22 -9.86
C THR A 120 10.88 4.46 -9.05
N GLU A 121 10.90 5.65 -9.65
CA GLU A 121 10.37 6.87 -9.04
C GLU A 121 8.88 6.75 -8.69
N ASN A 122 8.12 5.94 -9.44
CA ASN A 122 6.70 5.72 -9.20
C ASN A 122 6.41 4.87 -7.95
N VAL A 123 7.42 4.21 -7.36
CA VAL A 123 7.29 3.59 -6.03
C VAL A 123 7.01 4.66 -4.96
N TYR A 124 7.74 5.77 -5.01
CA TYR A 124 7.53 6.90 -4.09
C TYR A 124 6.15 7.52 -4.31
N HIS A 125 5.76 7.74 -5.57
CA HIS A 125 4.45 8.28 -5.93
C HIS A 125 3.30 7.41 -5.42
N PHE A 126 3.40 6.09 -5.60
CA PHE A 126 2.39 5.15 -5.07
C PHE A 126 2.23 5.28 -3.56
N PHE A 127 3.33 5.22 -2.80
CA PHE A 127 3.28 5.30 -1.34
C PHE A 127 2.76 6.65 -0.85
N GLN A 128 3.15 7.75 -1.50
CA GLN A 128 2.68 9.11 -1.18
C GLN A 128 1.18 9.25 -1.45
N SER A 129 0.72 8.85 -2.65
CA SER A 129 -0.68 8.93 -3.06
C SER A 129 -1.57 8.07 -2.16
N PHE A 130 -1.15 6.82 -1.88
CA PHE A 130 -1.84 5.94 -0.95
C PHE A 130 -1.92 6.55 0.46
N SER A 131 -0.81 7.01 1.02
CA SER A 131 -0.76 7.61 2.36
C SER A 131 -1.70 8.81 2.47
N TYR A 132 -1.62 9.75 1.53
CA TYR A 132 -2.43 10.95 1.53
C TYR A 132 -3.93 10.64 1.46
N HIS A 133 -4.35 9.79 0.53
CA HIS A 133 -5.76 9.50 0.28
C HIS A 133 -6.37 8.53 1.31
N SER A 134 -5.57 7.63 1.88
CA SER A 134 -6.01 6.76 2.98
C SER A 134 -6.08 7.46 4.33
N GLY A 135 -5.36 8.58 4.50
CA GLY A 135 -5.16 9.24 5.78
C GLY A 135 -4.25 8.47 6.73
N VAL A 136 -3.42 7.55 6.20
CA VAL A 136 -2.43 6.78 6.97
C VAL A 136 -1.11 7.55 7.02
N ASN A 137 -0.55 7.78 8.21
CA ASN A 137 0.85 8.18 8.31
C ASN A 137 1.70 6.94 8.03
N LEU A 138 2.58 7.05 7.05
CA LEU A 138 3.37 5.96 6.50
C LEU A 138 4.87 6.28 6.58
N HIS A 139 5.62 5.45 7.26
CA HIS A 139 7.09 5.46 7.22
C HIS A 139 7.58 4.19 6.55
N VAL A 140 8.43 4.33 5.53
CA VAL A 140 9.08 3.23 4.80
C VAL A 140 10.58 3.47 4.87
N ILE A 141 11.31 2.65 5.62
CA ILE A 141 12.72 2.85 5.90
C ILE A 141 13.50 1.62 5.48
N GLN A 142 14.47 1.81 4.59
CA GLN A 142 15.42 0.77 4.24
C GLN A 142 16.50 0.65 5.32
N LEU A 143 16.55 -0.51 5.98
CA LEU A 143 17.58 -0.82 6.97
C LEU A 143 18.82 -1.44 6.33
N LYS A 144 18.64 -2.30 5.32
CA LYS A 144 19.67 -3.00 4.55
C LYS A 144 19.21 -3.23 3.12
N GLY A 145 20.17 -3.57 2.25
CA GLY A 145 19.90 -4.04 0.89
C GLY A 145 20.52 -3.17 -0.19
N PHE A 146 20.66 -3.77 -1.37
CA PHE A 146 21.18 -3.10 -2.56
C PHE A 146 20.43 -3.50 -3.84
N ASN A 147 19.75 -4.66 -3.85
CA ASN A 147 18.96 -5.08 -5.00
C ASN A 147 17.63 -4.31 -5.01
N THR A 148 17.43 -3.48 -6.02
CA THR A 148 16.23 -2.63 -6.15
C THR A 148 14.92 -3.41 -6.14
N HIS A 149 14.84 -4.58 -6.79
CA HIS A 149 13.66 -5.44 -6.79
C HIS A 149 13.34 -5.92 -5.36
N HIS A 150 14.36 -6.43 -4.64
CA HIS A 150 14.18 -6.92 -3.27
C HIS A 150 13.74 -5.80 -2.30
N ILE A 151 14.33 -4.60 -2.45
CA ILE A 151 13.96 -3.42 -1.65
C ILE A 151 12.48 -3.07 -1.88
N ILE A 152 12.06 -2.95 -3.15
CA ILE A 152 10.68 -2.59 -3.49
C ILE A 152 9.71 -3.66 -3.00
N GLU A 153 9.94 -4.93 -3.33
CA GLU A 153 9.02 -6.01 -2.94
C GLU A 153 8.91 -6.18 -1.42
N ALA A 154 10.02 -6.08 -0.69
CA ALA A 154 10.01 -6.12 0.78
C ALA A 154 9.22 -4.94 1.36
N SER A 155 9.25 -3.76 0.72
CA SER A 155 8.46 -2.58 1.12
C SER A 155 6.96 -2.83 0.98
N PHE A 156 6.53 -3.42 -0.14
CA PHE A 156 5.11 -3.76 -0.36
C PHE A 156 4.63 -4.87 0.59
N LYS A 157 5.46 -5.89 0.87
CA LYS A 157 5.17 -6.92 1.89
C LYS A 157 4.98 -6.30 3.27
N ALA A 158 5.94 -5.47 3.69
CA ALA A 158 5.92 -4.82 4.99
C ALA A 158 4.73 -3.88 5.14
N LEU A 159 4.36 -3.13 4.09
CA LEU A 159 3.16 -2.29 4.09
C LEU A 159 1.90 -3.15 4.26
N GLY A 160 1.76 -4.25 3.50
CA GLY A 160 0.62 -5.15 3.62
C GLY A 160 0.43 -5.68 5.03
N ILE A 161 1.49 -6.20 5.65
CA ILE A 161 1.48 -6.71 7.03
C ILE A 161 1.12 -5.59 8.01
N SER A 162 1.71 -4.40 7.86
CA SER A 162 1.47 -3.28 8.77
C SER A 162 0.03 -2.77 8.68
N LEU A 163 -0.55 -2.68 7.48
CA LEU A 163 -1.95 -2.29 7.28
C LEU A 163 -2.91 -3.33 7.86
N TYR A 164 -2.63 -4.62 7.64
CA TYR A 164 -3.42 -5.70 8.22
C TYR A 164 -3.45 -5.59 9.75
N GLU A 165 -2.28 -5.52 10.39
CA GLU A 165 -2.19 -5.44 11.84
C GLU A 165 -2.82 -4.17 12.42
N ALA A 166 -2.62 -3.01 11.76
CA ALA A 166 -3.17 -1.73 12.22
C ALA A 166 -4.70 -1.67 12.12
N SER A 167 -5.28 -2.35 11.13
CA SER A 167 -6.74 -2.37 10.89
C SER A 167 -7.49 -3.42 11.72
N ARG A 168 -6.80 -4.33 12.43
CA ARG A 168 -7.44 -5.37 13.25
C ARG A 168 -8.29 -4.77 14.37
N MET A 169 -9.48 -5.30 14.55
CA MET A 169 -10.36 -4.97 15.68
C MET A 169 -9.83 -5.62 16.97
N VAL A 170 -9.31 -4.81 17.86
CA VAL A 170 -8.67 -5.25 19.13
C VAL A 170 -9.18 -4.50 20.36
N TYR A 171 -9.93 -3.43 20.16
CA TYR A 171 -10.51 -2.58 21.20
C TYR A 171 -12.02 -2.40 21.01
N ASN A 172 -12.70 -1.86 22.00
CA ASN A 172 -14.13 -1.53 21.92
C ASN A 172 -14.38 -0.04 21.66
N GLU A 173 -13.33 0.79 21.77
CA GLU A 173 -13.39 2.25 21.69
C GLU A 173 -12.43 2.78 20.62
N ILE A 174 -12.57 4.07 20.29
CA ILE A 174 -11.61 4.75 19.40
C ILE A 174 -10.27 4.88 20.13
N THR A 175 -9.21 4.41 19.50
CA THR A 175 -7.84 4.42 20.05
C THR A 175 -7.23 5.81 19.94
N SER A 176 -7.83 6.78 20.64
CA SER A 176 -7.41 8.18 20.70
C SER A 176 -7.91 8.81 21.99
N LEU A 177 -7.03 9.48 22.74
CA LEU A 177 -7.42 10.26 23.92
C LEU A 177 -8.33 11.45 23.57
N LYS A 178 -8.36 11.86 22.29
CA LYS A 178 -9.24 12.92 21.79
C LYS A 178 -10.63 12.40 21.41
N GLY A 179 -10.86 11.08 21.41
CA GLY A 179 -12.12 10.45 21.01
C GLY A 179 -12.42 10.48 19.50
N VAL A 180 -11.46 10.95 18.67
CA VAL A 180 -11.57 11.03 17.19
C VAL A 180 -10.25 10.63 16.53
N LEU A 181 -10.35 10.13 15.26
CA LEU A 181 -9.23 9.80 14.35
C LEU A 181 -9.45 10.39 12.98
#